data_6e1e796fb8e9a02c7c2fbc62304046a0
#
_entry.id   6e1e796fb8e9a02c7c2fbc62304046a0
#
_cell.length_a   1.000
_cell.length_b   1.000
_cell.length_c   1.000
_cell.angle_alpha   90.00
_cell.angle_beta   90.00
_cell.angle_gamma   90.00
#
_symmetry.space_group_name_H-M   'P 1'
#
loop_
_entity.id
_entity.type
_entity.pdbx_description
1 polymer ?
#
loop_
_entity_poly.entity_id
_entity_poly.type
_entity_poly.pdbx_seq_one_letter_code
_entity_poly.pdbx_strand_id
1 'polypeptide(L)'
;GWVTVDVRAAALNHHDVWSLRGVGLPADRLPMILGCDAAGTDPEGNEVLVHSVIPSPGWAGDETLDPRRSLLSEVHPGTLAEQVRVPARNLVPKPAELSWEQAACLPTAWLTAYRMLFTNAGVQPGDTVLVQGAAGGVATALVQLGSAAGLRMWVTSRDAAKGEAAVALGALHAFDSGARLPER
;
A
#
# COMPACT_ATOMS: atom_id res chain seq x y z
N GLY A 1 11.50 -7.92 20.10
CA GLY A 1 12.38 -6.74 20.06
C GLY A 1 12.34 -6.07 18.69
N TRP A 2 13.15 -5.05 18.50
CA TRP A 2 13.39 -4.40 17.21
C TRP A 2 14.56 -5.08 16.49
N VAL A 3 14.45 -5.20 15.18
CA VAL A 3 15.47 -5.78 14.29
C VAL A 3 15.81 -4.80 13.17
N THR A 4 16.98 -4.95 12.57
CA THR A 4 17.40 -4.17 11.40
C THR A 4 17.24 -5.03 10.16
N VAL A 5 16.64 -4.46 9.11
CA VAL A 5 16.47 -5.09 7.80
C VAL A 5 17.37 -4.38 6.81
N ASP A 6 18.19 -5.14 6.09
CA ASP A 6 18.94 -4.65 4.94
C ASP A 6 17.98 -4.53 3.75
N VAL A 7 17.70 -3.29 3.32
CA VAL A 7 16.71 -2.99 2.28
C VAL A 7 17.27 -3.36 0.90
N ARG A 8 16.51 -4.16 0.15
CA ARG A 8 16.82 -4.54 -1.24
C ARG A 8 16.00 -3.74 -2.24
N ALA A 9 14.76 -3.41 -1.89
CA ALA A 9 13.89 -2.54 -2.65
C ALA A 9 12.95 -1.79 -1.71
N ALA A 10 12.61 -0.56 -2.07
CA ALA A 10 11.59 0.27 -1.41
C ALA A 10 10.64 0.84 -2.45
N ALA A 11 9.37 1.03 -2.10
CA ALA A 11 8.39 1.62 -2.99
C ALA A 11 7.93 3.00 -2.52
N LEU A 12 7.65 3.88 -3.49
CA LEU A 12 7.14 5.21 -3.24
C LEU A 12 5.62 5.21 -3.13
N ASN A 13 5.10 5.97 -2.20
CA ASN A 13 3.67 6.19 -1.98
C ASN A 13 3.33 7.69 -1.99
N HIS A 14 2.06 8.02 -2.23
CA HIS A 14 1.60 9.41 -2.09
C HIS A 14 1.81 9.96 -0.67
N HIS A 15 1.88 9.08 0.32
CA HIS A 15 2.26 9.41 1.69
C HIS A 15 3.59 10.16 1.76
N ASP A 16 4.60 9.72 1.00
CA ASP A 16 5.93 10.34 0.99
C ASP A 16 5.88 11.79 0.48
N VAL A 17 5.04 12.05 -0.53
CA VAL A 17 4.80 13.40 -1.06
C VAL A 17 4.10 14.29 -0.02
N TRP A 18 3.14 13.76 0.74
CA TRP A 18 2.48 14.49 1.80
C TRP A 18 3.44 14.81 2.95
N SER A 19 4.27 13.83 3.36
CA SER A 19 5.29 14.02 4.38
C SER A 19 6.31 15.10 3.98
N LEU A 20 6.76 15.12 2.71
CA LEU A 20 7.61 16.18 2.18
C LEU A 20 6.96 17.58 2.25
N ARG A 21 5.63 17.65 2.21
CA ARG A 21 4.86 18.89 2.34
C ARG A 21 4.52 19.24 3.80
N GLY A 22 5.01 18.45 4.77
CA GLY A 22 4.76 18.64 6.20
C GLY A 22 3.40 18.12 6.68
N VAL A 23 2.67 17.37 5.85
CA VAL A 23 1.42 16.73 6.27
C VAL A 23 1.74 15.40 6.93
N GLY A 24 1.33 15.23 8.20
CA GLY A 24 1.61 14.04 9.00
C GLY A 24 3.03 14.01 9.62
N LEU A 25 3.94 14.90 9.17
CA LEU A 25 5.31 14.99 9.69
C LEU A 25 5.57 16.42 10.21
N PRO A 26 5.41 16.67 11.50
CA PRO A 26 5.68 17.98 12.09
C PRO A 26 7.20 18.28 12.12
N ALA A 27 7.54 19.58 12.10
CA ALA A 27 8.92 20.06 11.99
C ALA A 27 9.84 19.64 13.14
N ASP A 28 9.31 19.39 14.32
CA ASP A 28 10.05 18.92 15.50
C ASP A 28 10.51 17.47 15.39
N ARG A 29 10.05 16.74 14.37
CA ARG A 29 10.51 15.37 14.06
C ARG A 29 11.55 15.29 12.94
N LEU A 30 11.98 16.43 12.42
CA LEU A 30 13.04 16.49 11.42
C LEU A 30 14.43 16.46 12.07
N PRO A 31 15.46 15.82 11.45
CA PRO A 31 15.40 15.15 10.15
C PRO A 31 14.68 13.79 10.22
N MET A 32 13.96 13.40 9.14
CA MET A 32 13.24 12.14 9.03
C MET A 32 13.59 11.44 7.71
N ILE A 33 13.90 10.15 7.77
CA ILE A 33 13.99 9.29 6.59
C ILE A 33 12.57 8.90 6.19
N LEU A 34 12.19 9.17 4.93
CA LEU A 34 10.87 8.85 4.42
C LEU A 34 10.77 7.40 3.93
N GLY A 35 9.57 7.01 3.50
CA GLY A 35 9.25 5.69 2.97
C GLY A 35 8.54 4.78 3.96
N CYS A 36 7.52 4.08 3.44
CA CYS A 36 6.69 3.16 4.21
C CYS A 36 6.83 1.71 3.75
N ASP A 37 7.32 1.49 2.54
CA ASP A 37 7.35 0.17 1.91
C ASP A 37 8.77 -0.30 1.64
N ALA A 38 9.08 -1.53 2.05
CA ALA A 38 10.33 -2.19 1.68
C ALA A 38 10.19 -3.71 1.65
N ALA A 39 11.08 -4.31 0.87
CA ALA A 39 11.47 -5.71 0.95
C ALA A 39 12.98 -5.80 1.16
N GLY A 40 13.43 -6.75 1.94
CA GLY A 40 14.85 -6.87 2.30
C GLY A 40 15.17 -8.16 3.03
N THR A 41 16.33 -8.19 3.66
CA THR A 41 16.83 -9.35 4.42
C THR A 41 16.91 -9.00 5.89
N ASP A 42 16.40 -9.87 6.75
CA ASP A 42 16.54 -9.76 8.20
C ASP A 42 17.93 -10.21 8.67
N PRO A 43 18.30 -10.05 9.97
CA PRO A 43 19.62 -10.45 10.48
C PRO A 43 19.91 -11.95 10.37
N GLU A 44 18.89 -12.79 10.27
CA GLU A 44 19.00 -14.23 10.09
C GLU A 44 19.14 -14.64 8.62
N GLY A 45 19.06 -13.67 7.68
CA GLY A 45 19.16 -13.90 6.24
C GLY A 45 17.84 -14.28 5.56
N ASN A 46 16.70 -14.18 6.26
CA ASN A 46 15.40 -14.44 5.66
C ASN A 46 14.96 -13.27 4.78
N GLU A 47 14.31 -13.57 3.67
CA GLU A 47 13.68 -12.59 2.79
C GLU A 47 12.34 -12.14 3.37
N VAL A 48 12.20 -10.83 3.61
CA VAL A 48 11.06 -10.26 4.33
C VAL A 48 10.49 -9.01 3.65
N LEU A 49 9.20 -8.77 3.92
CA LEU A 49 8.51 -7.50 3.70
C LEU A 49 8.45 -6.74 5.02
N VAL A 50 8.49 -5.43 4.93
CA VAL A 50 8.37 -4.53 6.08
C VAL A 50 6.96 -3.93 6.12
N HIS A 51 6.17 -4.28 7.14
CA HIS A 51 4.88 -3.64 7.42
C HIS A 51 5.11 -2.34 8.21
N SER A 52 4.61 -1.22 7.68
CA SER A 52 4.94 0.12 8.17
C SER A 52 4.16 0.57 9.40
N VAL A 53 2.98 -0.01 9.67
CA VAL A 53 2.16 0.34 10.85
C VAL A 53 2.70 -0.40 12.06
N ILE A 54 3.14 0.36 13.05
CA ILE A 54 3.75 -0.19 14.28
C ILE A 54 2.77 0.00 15.43
N PRO A 55 2.16 -1.08 15.92
CA PRO A 55 1.25 -1.00 17.05
C PRO A 55 2.00 -0.72 18.36
N SER A 56 1.28 -0.17 19.33
CA SER A 56 1.83 0.09 20.66
C SER A 56 2.21 -1.23 21.38
N PRO A 57 3.17 -1.19 22.30
CA PRO A 57 3.58 -2.37 23.06
C PRO A 57 2.38 -3.04 23.74
N GLY A 58 2.27 -4.36 23.56
CA GLY A 58 1.18 -5.16 24.14
C GLY A 58 -0.14 -5.11 23.38
N TRP A 59 -0.27 -4.33 22.30
CA TRP A 59 -1.47 -4.35 21.46
C TRP A 59 -1.62 -5.71 20.77
N ALA A 60 -2.83 -6.28 20.87
CA ALA A 60 -3.24 -7.51 20.19
C ALA A 60 -4.50 -7.22 19.36
N GLY A 61 -4.53 -7.72 18.13
CA GLY A 61 -5.63 -7.49 17.20
C GLY A 61 -5.25 -6.52 16.07
N ASP A 62 -6.27 -5.94 15.43
CA ASP A 62 -6.09 -5.02 14.30
C ASP A 62 -5.38 -3.73 14.74
N GLU A 63 -4.18 -3.50 14.23
CA GLU A 63 -3.38 -2.32 14.57
C GLU A 63 -4.00 -1.01 14.07
N THR A 64 -4.91 -1.04 13.10
CA THR A 64 -5.62 0.17 12.66
C THR A 64 -6.56 0.72 13.73
N LEU A 65 -6.94 -0.10 14.68
CA LEU A 65 -7.76 0.26 15.83
C LEU A 65 -6.95 0.70 17.05
N ASP A 66 -5.63 0.56 17.02
CA ASP A 66 -4.76 1.03 18.09
C ASP A 66 -4.67 2.56 18.08
N PRO A 67 -5.16 3.28 19.10
CA PRO A 67 -5.10 4.74 19.13
C PRO A 67 -3.69 5.28 19.31
N ARG A 68 -2.72 4.44 19.69
CA ARG A 68 -1.32 4.81 19.91
C ARG A 68 -0.39 4.20 18.86
N ARG A 69 -0.94 3.65 17.78
CA ARG A 69 -0.13 3.16 16.67
C ARG A 69 0.79 4.27 16.16
N SER A 70 1.91 3.88 15.65
CA SER A 70 2.87 4.76 14.96
C SER A 70 3.13 4.27 13.54
N LEU A 71 3.81 5.08 12.76
CA LEU A 71 4.10 4.77 11.37
C LEU A 71 5.57 5.06 11.07
N LEU A 72 6.18 4.24 10.23
CA LEU A 72 7.44 4.58 9.58
C LEU A 72 7.26 5.88 8.78
N SER A 73 8.31 6.68 8.66
CA SER A 73 8.26 7.97 7.96
C SER A 73 7.51 9.10 8.69
N GLU A 74 6.90 8.82 9.85
CA GLU A 74 6.23 9.84 10.68
C GLU A 74 6.79 9.91 12.11
N VAL A 75 6.91 8.76 12.76
CA VAL A 75 7.42 8.63 14.14
C VAL A 75 8.79 7.96 14.15
N HIS A 76 9.00 7.04 13.25
CA HIS A 76 10.23 6.27 13.10
C HIS A 76 10.83 6.49 11.71
N PRO A 77 12.17 6.45 11.56
CA PRO A 77 12.81 6.48 10.25
C PRO A 77 12.20 5.46 9.29
N GLY A 78 11.97 5.88 8.05
CA GLY A 78 11.32 5.08 7.02
C GLY A 78 12.29 4.23 6.21
N THR A 79 11.79 3.76 5.07
CA THR A 79 12.40 2.70 4.26
C THR A 79 13.25 3.19 3.08
N LEU A 80 13.31 4.51 2.81
CA LEU A 80 14.15 5.06 1.73
C LEU A 80 15.60 5.20 2.23
N ALA A 81 16.19 4.08 2.62
CA ALA A 81 17.54 3.96 3.17
C ALA A 81 18.09 2.55 2.89
N GLU A 82 19.38 2.35 3.09
CA GLU A 82 20.01 1.03 2.97
C GLU A 82 19.52 0.05 4.05
N GLN A 83 19.14 0.60 5.21
CA GLN A 83 18.66 -0.18 6.35
C GLN A 83 17.44 0.49 6.99
N VAL A 84 16.51 -0.32 7.48
CA VAL A 84 15.38 0.13 8.28
C VAL A 84 15.26 -0.69 9.56
N ARG A 85 14.90 -0.04 10.66
CA ARG A 85 14.72 -0.70 11.96
C ARG A 85 13.26 -0.75 12.32
N VAL A 86 12.74 -1.97 12.57
CA VAL A 86 11.33 -2.22 12.88
C VAL A 86 11.18 -3.28 13.97
N PRO A 87 10.03 -3.35 14.66
CA PRO A 87 9.72 -4.51 15.50
C PRO A 87 9.70 -5.79 14.67
N ALA A 88 10.25 -6.88 15.19
CA ALA A 88 10.28 -8.19 14.49
C ALA A 88 8.88 -8.67 14.05
N ARG A 89 7.83 -8.32 14.80
CA ARG A 89 6.43 -8.63 14.43
C ARG A 89 5.95 -7.91 13.16
N ASN A 90 6.65 -6.87 12.72
CA ASN A 90 6.34 -6.13 11.49
C ASN A 90 7.00 -6.73 10.25
N LEU A 91 7.70 -7.83 10.40
CA LEU A 91 8.28 -8.59 9.29
C LEU A 91 7.33 -9.68 8.83
N VAL A 92 7.10 -9.74 7.53
CA VAL A 92 6.29 -10.76 6.87
C VAL A 92 7.20 -11.49 5.88
N PRO A 93 7.19 -12.83 5.82
CA PRO A 93 7.97 -13.55 4.83
C PRO A 93 7.66 -13.08 3.41
N LYS A 94 8.70 -12.81 2.61
CA LYS A 94 8.53 -12.46 1.21
C LYS A 94 8.12 -13.71 0.41
N PRO A 95 7.07 -13.64 -0.42
CA PRO A 95 6.78 -14.72 -1.37
C PRO A 95 7.97 -14.95 -2.32
N ALA A 96 8.37 -16.21 -2.48
CA ALA A 96 9.55 -16.58 -3.27
C ALA A 96 9.41 -16.22 -4.76
N GLU A 97 8.17 -16.20 -5.26
CA GLU A 97 7.82 -15.95 -6.66
C GLU A 97 7.94 -14.47 -7.06
N LEU A 98 7.97 -13.56 -6.08
CA LEU A 98 8.04 -12.13 -6.34
C LEU A 98 9.49 -11.62 -6.37
N SER A 99 9.79 -10.71 -7.30
CA SER A 99 11.03 -9.95 -7.24
C SER A 99 11.03 -9.02 -6.01
N TRP A 100 12.19 -8.46 -5.66
CA TRP A 100 12.29 -7.51 -4.56
C TRP A 100 11.41 -6.27 -4.78
N GLU A 101 11.39 -5.76 -6.02
CA GLU A 101 10.62 -4.58 -6.40
C GLU A 101 9.11 -4.84 -6.33
N GLN A 102 8.65 -6.00 -6.81
CA GLN A 102 7.24 -6.40 -6.70
C GLN A 102 6.83 -6.57 -5.25
N ALA A 103 7.66 -7.24 -4.46
CA ALA A 103 7.42 -7.49 -3.06
C ALA A 103 7.35 -6.19 -2.25
N ALA A 104 8.24 -5.22 -2.52
CA ALA A 104 8.23 -3.92 -1.86
C ALA A 104 6.96 -3.11 -2.11
N CYS A 105 6.21 -3.35 -3.19
CA CYS A 105 4.94 -2.65 -3.44
C CYS A 105 3.76 -3.16 -2.62
N LEU A 106 3.88 -4.33 -1.95
CA LEU A 106 2.76 -4.98 -1.28
C LEU A 106 2.28 -4.28 0.00
N PRO A 107 3.15 -3.79 0.91
CA PRO A 107 2.76 -3.41 2.25
C PRO A 107 1.73 -2.29 2.33
N THR A 108 1.88 -1.21 1.55
CA THR A 108 0.93 -0.10 1.60
C THR A 108 -0.19 -0.24 0.58
N ALA A 109 0.12 -0.29 -0.71
CA ALA A 109 -0.90 -0.20 -1.76
C ALA A 109 -1.77 -1.46 -1.84
N TRP A 110 -1.16 -2.63 -1.84
CA TRP A 110 -1.87 -3.90 -2.00
C TRP A 110 -2.63 -4.31 -0.74
N LEU A 111 -2.02 -4.14 0.44
CA LEU A 111 -2.73 -4.40 1.69
C LEU A 111 -3.93 -3.46 1.86
N THR A 112 -3.79 -2.18 1.50
CA THR A 112 -4.91 -1.24 1.50
C THR A 112 -6.03 -1.72 0.57
N ALA A 113 -5.70 -2.11 -0.66
CA ALA A 113 -6.69 -2.63 -1.62
C ALA A 113 -7.38 -3.90 -1.10
N TYR A 114 -6.61 -4.84 -0.56
CA TYR A 114 -7.14 -6.07 0.03
C TYR A 114 -8.14 -5.78 1.16
N ARG A 115 -7.76 -4.90 2.08
CA ARG A 115 -8.64 -4.52 3.21
C ARG A 115 -9.90 -3.80 2.73
N MET A 116 -9.79 -2.93 1.72
CA MET A 116 -10.95 -2.24 1.15
C MET A 116 -11.96 -3.23 0.57
N LEU A 117 -11.51 -4.21 -0.22
CA LEU A 117 -12.40 -5.18 -0.87
C LEU A 117 -12.96 -6.20 0.13
N PHE A 118 -12.07 -6.92 0.81
CA PHE A 118 -12.45 -8.15 1.49
C PHE A 118 -12.74 -7.97 2.97
N THR A 119 -12.06 -7.02 3.63
CA THR A 119 -12.28 -6.78 5.07
C THR A 119 -13.41 -5.78 5.30
N ASN A 120 -13.41 -4.65 4.57
CA ASN A 120 -14.33 -3.55 4.84
C ASN A 120 -15.60 -3.61 3.99
N ALA A 121 -15.48 -3.82 2.68
CA ALA A 121 -16.65 -3.87 1.80
C ALA A 121 -17.33 -5.25 1.78
N GLY A 122 -16.60 -6.33 2.08
CA GLY A 122 -17.14 -7.69 2.13
C GLY A 122 -17.72 -8.16 0.80
N VAL A 123 -17.10 -7.73 -0.32
CA VAL A 123 -17.55 -8.05 -1.68
C VAL A 123 -17.53 -9.55 -1.95
N GLN A 124 -18.43 -10.00 -2.81
CA GLN A 124 -18.58 -11.39 -3.23
C GLN A 124 -18.33 -11.53 -4.74
N PRO A 125 -17.86 -12.70 -5.23
CA PRO A 125 -17.74 -12.97 -6.65
C PRO A 125 -19.01 -12.59 -7.42
N GLY A 126 -18.87 -11.85 -8.52
CA GLY A 126 -19.98 -11.33 -9.31
C GLY A 126 -20.43 -9.92 -8.95
N ASP A 127 -20.02 -9.37 -7.81
CA ASP A 127 -20.30 -7.97 -7.47
C ASP A 127 -19.58 -7.00 -8.40
N THR A 128 -20.18 -5.81 -8.56
CA THR A 128 -19.58 -4.72 -9.33
C THR A 128 -18.94 -3.70 -8.41
N VAL A 129 -17.68 -3.39 -8.65
CA VAL A 129 -16.90 -2.43 -7.88
C VAL A 129 -16.44 -1.29 -8.77
N LEU A 130 -16.77 -0.06 -8.40
CA LEU A 130 -16.28 1.15 -9.08
C LEU A 130 -15.07 1.71 -8.33
N VAL A 131 -13.93 1.75 -9.01
CA VAL A 131 -12.68 2.31 -8.50
C VAL A 131 -12.51 3.73 -9.05
N GLN A 132 -12.43 4.72 -8.19
CA GLN A 132 -12.14 6.10 -8.61
C GLN A 132 -10.64 6.28 -8.85
N GLY A 133 -10.27 6.57 -10.10
CA GLY A 133 -8.89 6.67 -10.55
C GLY A 133 -8.34 5.33 -11.07
N ALA A 134 -7.69 5.34 -12.23
CA ALA A 134 -7.29 4.12 -12.94
C ALA A 134 -5.81 3.73 -12.75
N ALA A 135 -4.94 4.64 -12.28
CA ALA A 135 -3.48 4.44 -12.36
C ALA A 135 -2.72 4.69 -11.06
N GLY A 136 -3.40 4.86 -9.93
CA GLY A 136 -2.76 4.89 -8.62
C GLY A 136 -2.41 3.48 -8.13
N GLY A 137 -1.42 3.34 -7.27
CA GLY A 137 -0.99 2.02 -6.75
C GLY A 137 -2.16 1.23 -6.13
N VAL A 138 -2.99 1.86 -5.30
CA VAL A 138 -4.17 1.23 -4.71
C VAL A 138 -5.19 0.85 -5.79
N ALA A 139 -5.45 1.73 -6.78
CA ALA A 139 -6.38 1.44 -7.86
C ALA A 139 -5.92 0.24 -8.71
N THR A 140 -4.64 0.19 -9.04
CA THR A 140 -4.01 -0.93 -9.74
C THR A 140 -4.18 -2.25 -8.97
N ALA A 141 -3.93 -2.22 -7.67
CA ALA A 141 -4.08 -3.38 -6.80
C ALA A 141 -5.56 -3.81 -6.67
N LEU A 142 -6.50 -2.85 -6.53
CA LEU A 142 -7.94 -3.12 -6.48
C LEU A 142 -8.42 -3.84 -7.74
N VAL A 143 -8.00 -3.36 -8.92
CA VAL A 143 -8.39 -3.96 -10.20
C VAL A 143 -7.90 -5.39 -10.30
N GLN A 144 -6.62 -5.64 -10.01
CA GLN A 144 -6.05 -6.97 -10.13
C GLN A 144 -6.61 -7.95 -9.08
N LEU A 145 -6.67 -7.55 -7.82
CA LEU A 145 -7.24 -8.38 -6.75
C LEU A 145 -8.73 -8.66 -6.99
N GLY A 146 -9.49 -7.64 -7.36
CA GLY A 146 -10.92 -7.78 -7.62
C GLY A 146 -11.19 -8.66 -8.82
N SER A 147 -10.48 -8.48 -9.93
CA SER A 147 -10.60 -9.33 -11.11
C SER A 147 -10.25 -10.78 -10.80
N ALA A 148 -9.15 -11.03 -10.08
CA ALA A 148 -8.75 -12.37 -9.66
C ALA A 148 -9.78 -13.04 -8.72
N ALA A 149 -10.52 -12.24 -7.94
CA ALA A 149 -11.59 -12.70 -7.07
C ALA A 149 -12.96 -12.85 -7.76
N GLY A 150 -13.02 -12.64 -9.08
CA GLY A 150 -14.27 -12.76 -9.84
C GLY A 150 -15.22 -11.57 -9.70
N LEU A 151 -14.72 -10.40 -9.30
CA LEU A 151 -15.49 -9.16 -9.26
C LEU A 151 -15.54 -8.48 -10.64
N ARG A 152 -16.56 -7.70 -10.89
CA ARG A 152 -16.69 -6.86 -12.08
C ARG A 152 -16.09 -5.49 -11.77
N MET A 153 -14.83 -5.29 -12.16
CA MET A 153 -14.07 -4.09 -11.84
C MET A 153 -14.33 -2.98 -12.88
N TRP A 154 -14.78 -1.84 -12.44
CA TRP A 154 -14.96 -0.63 -13.25
C TRP A 154 -14.05 0.46 -12.70
N VAL A 155 -13.49 1.30 -13.56
CA VAL A 155 -12.60 2.39 -13.14
C VAL A 155 -13.06 3.73 -13.75
N THR A 156 -12.66 4.83 -13.11
CA THR A 156 -12.78 6.15 -13.71
C THR A 156 -11.40 6.71 -14.03
N SER A 157 -11.28 7.47 -15.13
CA SER A 157 -10.03 8.16 -15.49
C SER A 157 -10.33 9.44 -16.27
N ARG A 158 -9.50 10.47 -16.10
CA ARG A 158 -9.45 11.65 -16.97
C ARG A 158 -8.49 11.46 -18.14
N ASP A 159 -7.78 10.37 -18.18
CA ASP A 159 -6.74 10.05 -19.16
C ASP A 159 -7.10 8.69 -19.76
N ALA A 160 -7.36 8.69 -21.07
CA ALA A 160 -7.78 7.49 -21.80
C ALA A 160 -6.72 6.37 -21.72
N ALA A 161 -5.43 6.69 -21.87
CA ALA A 161 -4.36 5.69 -21.83
C ALA A 161 -4.28 4.99 -20.47
N LYS A 162 -4.53 5.72 -19.37
CA LYS A 162 -4.62 5.13 -18.03
C LYS A 162 -5.84 4.24 -17.87
N GLY A 163 -6.96 4.62 -18.47
CA GLY A 163 -8.16 3.79 -18.52
C GLY A 163 -7.92 2.48 -19.27
N GLU A 164 -7.29 2.54 -20.44
CA GLU A 164 -6.92 1.37 -21.25
C GLU A 164 -5.95 0.45 -20.50
N ALA A 165 -4.95 1.02 -19.81
CA ALA A 165 -4.03 0.25 -18.98
C ALA A 165 -4.75 -0.50 -17.85
N ALA A 166 -5.76 0.11 -17.21
CA ALA A 166 -6.57 -0.55 -16.19
C ALA A 166 -7.42 -1.69 -16.77
N VAL A 167 -7.95 -1.53 -17.99
CA VAL A 167 -8.66 -2.60 -18.70
C VAL A 167 -7.72 -3.77 -19.00
N ALA A 168 -6.50 -3.49 -19.45
CA ALA A 168 -5.49 -4.52 -19.68
C ALA A 168 -5.10 -5.28 -18.39
N LEU A 169 -5.28 -4.67 -17.21
CA LEU A 169 -5.05 -5.28 -15.90
C LEU A 169 -6.28 -6.02 -15.34
N GLY A 170 -7.42 -6.00 -16.03
CA GLY A 170 -8.61 -6.75 -15.64
C GLY A 170 -9.85 -5.93 -15.33
N ALA A 171 -9.84 -4.59 -15.52
CA ALA A 171 -11.05 -3.81 -15.44
C ALA A 171 -11.95 -4.09 -16.67
N LEU A 172 -13.26 -4.22 -16.44
CA LEU A 172 -14.22 -4.44 -17.52
C LEU A 172 -14.54 -3.15 -18.29
N HIS A 173 -14.54 -2.01 -17.58
CA HIS A 173 -14.86 -0.71 -18.16
C HIS A 173 -14.03 0.40 -17.52
N ALA A 174 -13.60 1.36 -18.34
CA ALA A 174 -13.02 2.62 -17.91
C ALA A 174 -13.94 3.78 -18.36
N PHE A 175 -14.41 4.59 -17.43
CA PHE A 175 -15.26 5.74 -17.68
C PHE A 175 -14.44 7.02 -17.61
N ASP A 176 -14.79 7.98 -18.48
CA ASP A 176 -14.25 9.33 -18.40
C ASP A 176 -14.84 10.06 -17.17
N SER A 177 -13.98 10.37 -16.20
CA SER A 177 -14.37 11.12 -15.00
C SER A 177 -14.40 12.64 -15.23
N GLY A 178 -14.01 13.14 -16.39
CA GLY A 178 -14.17 14.53 -16.84
C GLY A 178 -15.54 14.79 -17.47
N ALA A 179 -16.25 13.77 -17.92
CA ALA A 179 -17.62 13.90 -18.40
C ALA A 179 -18.55 14.28 -17.23
N ARG A 180 -19.42 15.29 -17.44
CA ARG A 180 -20.45 15.62 -16.46
C ARG A 180 -21.35 14.39 -16.27
N LEU A 181 -21.45 13.91 -15.04
CA LEU A 181 -22.51 12.97 -14.70
C LEU A 181 -23.86 13.67 -15.01
N PRO A 182 -24.82 12.97 -15.66
CA PRO A 182 -26.12 13.57 -15.88
C PRO A 182 -26.73 14.02 -14.55
N GLU A 183 -27.16 15.26 -14.50
CA GLU A 183 -27.94 15.79 -13.37
C GLU A 183 -29.20 14.93 -13.25
N ARG A 184 -29.46 14.38 -12.07
CA ARG A 184 -30.68 13.64 -11.76
C ARG A 184 -31.81 14.59 -11.44
#